data_e269727462731d5cab04d34561e67906
#
_entry.id   e269727462731d5cab04d34561e67906
#
_cell.length_a   1.000
_cell.length_b   1.000
_cell.length_c   1.000
_cell.angle_alpha   90.00
_cell.angle_beta   90.00
_cell.angle_gamma   90.00
#
_symmetry.space_group_name_H-M   'P 1'
#
loop_
_entity.id
_entity.type
_entity.pdbx_description
1 polymer ?
#
loop_
_entity_poly.entity_id
_entity_poly.type
_entity_poly.pdbx_seq_one_letter_code
_entity_poly.pdbx_strand_id
1 'polypeptide(L)'
;VLVTSNVVDIWIRDFGTVNTTTEVKFEYRPQYLSVSESDWIDESYEDWFSARELTSKKTDLILDGGNLVFNGQDKAITSVRVFADNPQYSQDEIDQMLKELLEVTEIAYLPEEEGDITGHSDGMVMWVEYDRLLVNEYKEPFRTQVLTELEESLSDIEIIEIPYVFQEGLWKGWPSACGYYLNSLVTENYIYVPVYGLEEDEYVLELIQSYTNKEVVSINAEDVCFMGGSVRCLTWTTDGTDANKILEFAEDRKSTRLNSSHW
;
A
#
# COMPACT_ATOMS: atom_id res chain seq x y z
N VAL A 1 -18.86 4.36 -9.24
CA VAL A 1 -19.85 3.46 -8.62
C VAL A 1 -19.52 3.31 -7.16
N LEU A 2 -20.49 3.48 -6.26
CA LEU A 2 -20.30 3.32 -4.82
C LEU A 2 -20.75 1.92 -4.39
N VAL A 3 -19.82 1.11 -3.89
CA VAL A 3 -20.11 -0.20 -3.31
C VAL A 3 -19.92 -0.11 -1.80
N THR A 4 -20.97 -0.41 -1.04
CA THR A 4 -20.86 -0.51 0.42
C THR A 4 -20.27 -1.87 0.81
N SER A 5 -19.33 -1.90 1.74
CA SER A 5 -18.77 -3.12 2.30
C SER A 5 -19.10 -3.24 3.79
N ASN A 6 -19.00 -4.43 4.34
CA ASN A 6 -19.07 -4.70 5.78
C ASN A 6 -17.66 -4.85 6.38
N VAL A 7 -16.64 -4.44 5.63
CA VAL A 7 -15.26 -4.40 6.11
C VAL A 7 -15.20 -3.43 7.29
N VAL A 8 -14.57 -3.87 8.37
CA VAL A 8 -14.71 -3.22 9.69
C VAL A 8 -13.61 -2.21 9.99
N ASP A 9 -12.56 -2.15 9.17
CA ASP A 9 -11.48 -1.18 9.29
C ASP A 9 -11.27 -0.42 7.98
N ILE A 10 -10.76 0.83 8.07
CA ILE A 10 -10.56 1.71 6.92
C ILE A 10 -9.23 1.44 6.21
N TRP A 11 -8.27 0.83 6.87
CA TRP A 11 -6.93 0.58 6.33
C TRP A 11 -6.89 -0.69 5.47
N ILE A 12 -7.79 -0.75 4.49
CA ILE A 12 -8.00 -1.94 3.64
C ILE A 12 -6.74 -2.38 2.87
N ARG A 13 -5.78 -1.50 2.70
CA ARG A 13 -4.48 -1.82 2.10
C ARG A 13 -3.76 -2.91 2.88
N ASP A 14 -3.85 -2.89 4.21
CA ASP A 14 -2.99 -3.70 5.06
C ASP A 14 -3.46 -5.16 5.15
N PHE A 15 -4.77 -5.37 5.16
CA PHE A 15 -5.37 -6.70 5.29
C PHE A 15 -6.06 -7.20 4.00
N GLY A 16 -6.16 -6.39 2.98
CA GLY A 16 -6.65 -6.79 1.67
C GLY A 16 -5.68 -7.70 0.92
N THR A 17 -6.12 -8.28 -0.19
CA THR A 17 -5.22 -8.97 -1.11
C THR A 17 -4.27 -7.98 -1.77
N VAL A 18 -3.06 -8.44 -2.07
CA VAL A 18 -2.13 -7.72 -2.92
C VAL A 18 -2.27 -8.22 -4.35
N ASN A 19 -2.53 -7.30 -5.26
CA ASN A 19 -2.61 -7.61 -6.69
C ASN A 19 -1.23 -7.46 -7.33
N THR A 20 -0.75 -8.56 -7.89
CA THR A 20 0.41 -8.60 -8.79
C THR A 20 -0.03 -9.17 -10.13
N THR A 21 0.43 -10.32 -10.56
CA THR A 21 -0.15 -11.08 -11.68
C THR A 21 -1.39 -11.87 -11.23
N THR A 22 -1.50 -12.14 -9.93
CA THR A 22 -2.65 -12.76 -9.27
C THR A 22 -2.89 -12.10 -7.92
N GLU A 23 -4.11 -12.21 -7.40
CA GLU A 23 -4.40 -11.78 -6.02
C GLU A 23 -3.71 -12.71 -5.03
N VAL A 24 -2.93 -12.14 -4.12
CA VAL A 24 -2.25 -12.86 -3.03
C VAL A 24 -2.79 -12.37 -1.69
N LYS A 25 -3.25 -13.29 -0.84
CA LYS A 25 -3.70 -12.99 0.52
C LYS A 25 -2.65 -13.47 1.51
N PHE A 26 -1.99 -12.51 2.14
CA PHE A 26 -1.07 -12.72 3.26
C PHE A 26 -1.84 -12.81 4.58
N GLU A 27 -1.23 -13.43 5.60
CA GLU A 27 -1.80 -13.42 6.94
C GLU A 27 -1.64 -12.03 7.56
N TYR A 28 -2.75 -11.45 8.05
CA TYR A 28 -2.75 -10.14 8.70
C TYR A 28 -2.58 -10.28 10.21
N ARG A 29 -1.39 -9.98 10.71
CA ARG A 29 -0.99 -10.13 12.13
C ARG A 29 -0.06 -9.02 12.59
N PRO A 30 -0.43 -7.75 12.46
CA PRO A 30 0.44 -6.66 12.88
C PRO A 30 0.66 -6.71 14.40
N GLN A 31 1.87 -6.36 14.84
CA GLN A 31 2.27 -6.44 16.25
C GLN A 31 1.48 -5.52 17.18
N TYR A 32 0.83 -4.50 16.65
CA TYR A 32 0.05 -3.50 17.40
C TYR A 32 -1.42 -3.89 17.65
N LEU A 33 -1.88 -5.02 17.10
CA LEU A 33 -3.21 -5.58 17.33
C LEU A 33 -3.12 -6.87 18.15
N SER A 34 -4.17 -7.16 18.90
CA SER A 34 -4.33 -8.50 19.44
C SER A 34 -4.72 -9.49 18.35
N VAL A 35 -4.43 -10.78 18.55
CA VAL A 35 -4.80 -11.84 17.60
C VAL A 35 -6.29 -11.81 17.27
N SER A 36 -7.16 -11.59 18.27
CA SER A 36 -8.62 -11.53 18.05
C SER A 36 -9.08 -10.30 17.27
N GLU A 37 -8.39 -9.18 17.38
CA GLU A 37 -8.67 -7.97 16.57
C GLU A 37 -8.23 -8.20 15.13
N SER A 38 -7.03 -8.75 14.91
CA SER A 38 -6.55 -9.10 13.58
C SER A 38 -7.47 -10.10 12.89
N ASP A 39 -7.89 -11.18 13.58
CA ASP A 39 -8.84 -12.17 13.07
C ASP A 39 -10.15 -11.51 12.64
N TRP A 40 -10.71 -10.66 13.49
CA TRP A 40 -11.99 -9.99 13.20
C TRP A 40 -11.91 -9.07 11.96
N ILE A 41 -10.81 -8.33 11.82
CA ILE A 41 -10.58 -7.46 10.64
C ILE A 41 -10.42 -8.33 9.40
N ASP A 42 -9.56 -9.34 9.46
CA ASP A 42 -9.23 -10.21 8.34
C ASP A 42 -10.44 -11.01 7.86
N GLU A 43 -11.21 -11.61 8.78
CA GLU A 43 -12.46 -12.31 8.47
C GLU A 43 -13.48 -11.40 7.78
N SER A 44 -13.57 -10.13 8.19
CA SER A 44 -14.50 -9.18 7.57
C SER A 44 -14.20 -8.91 6.09
N TYR A 45 -12.91 -8.87 5.73
CA TYR A 45 -12.47 -8.75 4.34
C TYR A 45 -12.69 -10.06 3.57
N GLU A 46 -12.31 -11.19 4.14
CA GLU A 46 -12.48 -12.52 3.52
C GLU A 46 -13.96 -12.81 3.22
N ASP A 47 -14.86 -12.48 4.13
CA ASP A 47 -16.30 -12.59 3.93
C ASP A 47 -16.79 -11.69 2.78
N TRP A 48 -16.28 -10.44 2.76
CA TRP A 48 -16.61 -9.50 1.69
C TRP A 48 -16.07 -9.96 0.33
N PHE A 49 -14.86 -10.50 0.28
CA PHE A 49 -14.16 -10.99 -0.89
C PHE A 49 -14.83 -12.25 -1.45
N SER A 50 -15.09 -13.24 -0.60
CA SER A 50 -15.73 -14.50 -0.95
C SER A 50 -17.17 -14.32 -1.43
N ALA A 51 -17.94 -13.41 -0.83
CA ALA A 51 -19.31 -13.09 -1.24
C ALA A 51 -19.40 -12.51 -2.66
N ARG A 52 -18.27 -12.18 -3.29
CA ARG A 52 -18.17 -11.69 -4.67
C ARG A 52 -17.52 -12.68 -5.61
N GLU A 53 -17.34 -13.91 -5.14
CA GLU A 53 -16.70 -14.99 -5.90
C GLU A 53 -15.28 -14.62 -6.38
N LEU A 54 -14.59 -13.76 -5.62
CA LEU A 54 -13.20 -13.41 -5.85
C LEU A 54 -12.30 -14.52 -5.30
N THR A 55 -11.13 -14.70 -5.90
CA THR A 55 -10.20 -15.77 -5.53
C THR A 55 -8.79 -15.24 -5.38
N SER A 56 -8.02 -15.77 -4.41
CA SER A 56 -6.64 -15.42 -4.17
C SER A 56 -5.79 -16.65 -3.88
N LYS A 57 -4.49 -16.56 -4.13
CA LYS A 57 -3.50 -17.46 -3.52
C LYS A 57 -3.38 -17.08 -2.05
N LYS A 58 -3.45 -18.03 -1.14
CA LYS A 58 -3.27 -17.80 0.30
C LYS A 58 -1.90 -18.30 0.75
N THR A 59 -1.32 -17.60 1.70
CA THR A 59 -0.05 -17.96 2.34
C THR A 59 -0.14 -17.71 3.84
N ASP A 60 0.71 -18.39 4.61
CA ASP A 60 0.90 -18.20 6.04
C ASP A 60 2.02 -17.17 6.37
N LEU A 61 2.60 -16.54 5.34
CA LEU A 61 3.46 -15.40 5.56
C LEU A 61 2.66 -14.23 6.12
N ILE A 62 3.13 -13.69 7.24
CA ILE A 62 2.62 -12.46 7.83
C ILE A 62 3.21 -11.28 7.06
N LEU A 63 2.36 -10.50 6.40
CA LEU A 63 2.76 -9.30 5.68
C LEU A 63 1.55 -8.39 5.46
N ASP A 64 1.64 -7.18 5.97
CA ASP A 64 0.65 -6.14 5.72
C ASP A 64 0.83 -5.59 4.30
N GLY A 65 -0.25 -5.40 3.56
CA GLY A 65 -0.19 -4.90 2.18
C GLY A 65 0.38 -3.49 2.05
N GLY A 66 0.38 -2.69 3.13
CA GLY A 66 1.08 -1.41 3.21
C GLY A 66 2.60 -1.58 3.23
N ASN A 67 3.09 -2.73 3.70
CA ASN A 67 4.51 -3.06 3.64
C ASN A 67 4.92 -3.76 2.34
N LEU A 68 4.18 -3.56 1.26
CA LEU A 68 4.54 -4.12 -0.05
C LEU A 68 4.27 -3.12 -1.17
N VAL A 69 5.32 -2.72 -1.87
CA VAL A 69 5.26 -1.78 -3.01
C VAL A 69 5.79 -2.45 -4.27
N PHE A 70 4.90 -2.72 -5.21
CA PHE A 70 5.16 -3.48 -6.43
C PHE A 70 5.23 -2.54 -7.65
N ASN A 71 6.19 -2.76 -8.58
CA ASN A 71 6.37 -1.90 -9.78
C ASN A 71 5.41 -2.23 -10.93
N GLY A 72 4.57 -3.25 -10.79
CA GLY A 72 3.66 -3.71 -11.83
C GLY A 72 4.28 -4.72 -12.81
N GLN A 73 5.55 -5.14 -12.59
CA GLN A 73 6.23 -6.08 -13.47
C GLN A 73 7.02 -7.15 -12.70
N ASP A 74 8.20 -6.84 -12.24
CA ASP A 74 9.17 -7.82 -11.78
C ASP A 74 9.91 -7.44 -10.49
N LYS A 75 9.59 -6.28 -9.91
CA LYS A 75 10.27 -5.75 -8.72
C LYS A 75 9.29 -5.44 -7.61
N ALA A 76 9.67 -5.78 -6.38
CA ALA A 76 8.93 -5.43 -5.17
C ALA A 76 9.86 -4.79 -4.13
N ILE A 77 9.27 -4.01 -3.24
CA ILE A 77 9.94 -3.40 -2.10
C ILE A 77 9.11 -3.70 -0.86
N THR A 78 9.75 -4.16 0.18
CA THR A 78 9.16 -4.36 1.51
C THR A 78 10.17 -3.89 2.56
N SER A 79 9.79 -3.82 3.83
CA SER A 79 10.75 -3.55 4.90
C SER A 79 11.25 -4.85 5.54
N VAL A 80 12.34 -4.76 6.28
CA VAL A 80 12.90 -5.87 7.08
C VAL A 80 11.93 -6.40 8.14
N ARG A 81 10.81 -5.71 8.38
CA ARG A 81 9.71 -6.13 9.26
C ARG A 81 9.21 -7.54 8.91
N VAL A 82 9.14 -7.86 7.62
CA VAL A 82 8.68 -9.18 7.16
C VAL A 82 9.50 -10.33 7.76
N PHE A 83 10.78 -10.13 8.02
CA PHE A 83 11.63 -11.15 8.65
C PHE A 83 11.33 -11.30 10.15
N ALA A 84 11.08 -10.17 10.83
CA ALA A 84 10.76 -10.16 12.25
C ALA A 84 9.38 -10.77 12.55
N ASP A 85 8.42 -10.59 11.64
CA ASP A 85 7.07 -11.11 11.77
C ASP A 85 6.97 -12.61 11.42
N ASN A 86 7.97 -13.15 10.71
CA ASN A 86 8.01 -14.56 10.27
C ASN A 86 9.23 -15.33 10.81
N PRO A 87 9.45 -15.38 12.13
CA PRO A 87 10.66 -15.98 12.72
C PRO A 87 10.76 -17.50 12.54
N GLN A 88 9.70 -18.15 12.05
CA GLN A 88 9.67 -19.59 11.73
C GLN A 88 10.41 -19.93 10.43
N TYR A 89 10.68 -18.92 9.57
CA TYR A 89 11.38 -19.05 8.30
C TYR A 89 12.73 -18.31 8.35
N SER A 90 13.70 -18.76 7.58
CA SER A 90 14.92 -18.00 7.30
C SER A 90 14.63 -16.87 6.31
N GLN A 91 15.53 -15.87 6.27
CA GLN A 91 15.40 -14.77 5.30
C GLN A 91 15.41 -15.25 3.85
N ASP A 92 16.24 -16.27 3.53
CA ASP A 92 16.31 -16.87 2.19
C ASP A 92 14.99 -17.57 1.81
N GLU A 93 14.36 -18.27 2.78
CA GLU A 93 13.04 -18.90 2.55
C GLU A 93 11.95 -17.84 2.31
N ILE A 94 11.94 -16.76 3.09
CA ILE A 94 10.99 -15.66 2.91
C ILE A 94 11.19 -15.00 1.54
N ASP A 95 12.43 -14.70 1.16
CA ASP A 95 12.74 -14.12 -0.15
C ASP A 95 12.25 -15.02 -1.30
N GLN A 96 12.53 -16.32 -1.22
CA GLN A 96 12.05 -17.25 -2.23
C GLN A 96 10.51 -17.33 -2.27
N MET A 97 9.85 -17.43 -1.11
CA MET A 97 8.38 -17.48 -1.02
C MET A 97 7.75 -16.21 -1.61
N LEU A 98 8.28 -15.03 -1.28
CA LEU A 98 7.78 -13.76 -1.80
C LEU A 98 7.98 -13.68 -3.33
N LYS A 99 9.14 -14.04 -3.85
CA LYS A 99 9.40 -14.07 -5.30
C LYS A 99 8.44 -14.99 -6.06
N GLU A 100 8.17 -16.16 -5.49
CA GLU A 100 7.23 -17.12 -6.09
C GLU A 100 5.77 -16.66 -6.01
N LEU A 101 5.35 -16.07 -4.87
CA LEU A 101 3.99 -15.58 -4.66
C LEU A 101 3.65 -14.37 -5.51
N LEU A 102 4.57 -13.41 -5.57
CA LEU A 102 4.40 -12.13 -6.26
C LEU A 102 4.81 -12.21 -7.74
N GLU A 103 5.46 -13.30 -8.14
CA GLU A 103 6.01 -13.51 -9.50
C GLU A 103 7.03 -12.40 -9.88
N VAL A 104 7.87 -12.00 -8.91
CA VAL A 104 8.93 -11.00 -9.08
C VAL A 104 10.32 -11.65 -9.07
N THR A 105 11.30 -10.95 -9.64
CA THR A 105 12.70 -11.41 -9.70
C THR A 105 13.60 -10.71 -8.69
N GLU A 106 13.26 -9.48 -8.33
CA GLU A 106 14.05 -8.65 -7.42
C GLU A 106 13.18 -8.11 -6.28
N ILE A 107 13.71 -8.14 -5.05
CA ILE A 107 13.06 -7.57 -3.88
C ILE A 107 14.10 -6.77 -3.08
N ALA A 108 13.78 -5.52 -2.74
CA ALA A 108 14.54 -4.73 -1.77
C ALA A 108 13.87 -4.78 -0.39
N TYR A 109 14.70 -4.90 0.66
CA TYR A 109 14.26 -5.00 2.06
C TYR A 109 14.69 -3.75 2.83
N LEU A 110 13.89 -2.71 2.81
CA LEU A 110 14.22 -1.42 3.43
C LEU A 110 14.32 -1.51 4.95
N PRO A 111 15.24 -0.75 5.56
CA PRO A 111 15.22 -0.56 7.01
C PRO A 111 13.92 0.13 7.44
N GLU A 112 13.43 -0.18 8.64
CA GLU A 112 12.26 0.50 9.21
C GLU A 112 12.60 1.93 9.62
N GLU A 113 11.66 2.87 9.41
CA GLU A 113 11.80 4.25 9.90
C GLU A 113 11.76 4.27 11.44
N GLU A 114 12.61 5.10 12.03
CA GLU A 114 12.64 5.26 13.49
C GLU A 114 11.31 5.88 13.99
N GLY A 115 10.62 5.15 14.86
CA GLY A 115 9.35 5.58 15.45
C GLY A 115 8.11 5.17 14.64
N ASP A 116 8.26 4.57 13.47
CA ASP A 116 7.14 3.93 12.78
C ASP A 116 6.73 2.65 13.51
N ILE A 117 5.43 2.53 13.79
CA ILE A 117 4.85 1.39 14.48
C ILE A 117 4.56 0.25 13.50
N THR A 118 4.26 0.60 12.26
CA THR A 118 3.80 -0.34 11.23
C THR A 118 4.97 -1.01 10.50
N GLY A 119 6.08 -0.32 10.30
CA GLY A 119 7.19 -0.76 9.49
C GLY A 119 6.86 -0.84 8.00
N HIS A 120 5.92 -0.02 7.55
CA HIS A 120 5.43 -0.04 6.17
C HIS A 120 6.37 0.68 5.20
N SER A 121 6.58 0.10 4.03
CA SER A 121 7.39 0.69 2.97
C SER A 121 6.63 1.68 2.07
N ASP A 122 5.31 1.66 2.08
CA ASP A 122 4.47 2.48 1.18
C ASP A 122 4.40 3.97 1.55
N GLY A 123 4.85 4.34 2.73
CA GLY A 123 5.13 5.72 3.10
C GLY A 123 6.51 6.20 2.64
N MET A 124 7.44 5.26 2.42
CA MET A 124 8.84 5.53 2.13
C MET A 124 9.15 5.68 0.65
N VAL A 125 8.48 4.89 -0.20
CA VAL A 125 8.77 4.78 -1.64
C VAL A 125 7.49 4.66 -2.47
N MET A 126 7.58 5.07 -3.75
CA MET A 126 6.48 4.94 -4.71
C MET A 126 7.02 4.74 -6.13
N TRP A 127 6.58 3.71 -6.82
CA TRP A 127 6.83 3.57 -8.26
C TRP A 127 5.92 4.50 -9.06
N VAL A 128 6.49 5.43 -9.82
CA VAL A 128 5.74 6.27 -10.76
C VAL A 128 5.71 5.67 -12.17
N GLU A 129 6.76 4.94 -12.52
CA GLU A 129 6.88 4.11 -13.72
C GLU A 129 7.50 2.76 -13.30
N TYR A 130 7.50 1.77 -14.18
CA TYR A 130 8.05 0.43 -13.85
C TYR A 130 9.55 0.44 -13.51
N ASP A 131 10.29 1.43 -14.01
CA ASP A 131 11.74 1.62 -13.85
C ASP A 131 12.10 2.92 -13.08
N ARG A 132 11.11 3.66 -12.58
CA ARG A 132 11.33 4.93 -11.87
C ARG A 132 10.70 4.92 -10.50
N LEU A 133 11.55 5.01 -9.48
CA LEU A 133 11.19 4.96 -8.07
C LEU A 133 11.39 6.33 -7.42
N LEU A 134 10.34 6.86 -6.80
CA LEU A 134 10.45 8.00 -5.90
C LEU A 134 10.69 7.50 -4.48
N VAL A 135 11.57 8.18 -3.76
CA VAL A 135 11.99 7.87 -2.39
C VAL A 135 11.96 9.14 -1.55
N ASN A 136 11.56 9.07 -0.30
CA ASN A 136 11.66 10.22 0.61
C ASN A 136 13.11 10.67 0.79
N GLU A 137 13.35 11.98 0.77
CA GLU A 137 14.66 12.58 1.08
C GLU A 137 14.91 12.51 2.59
N TYR A 138 15.55 11.43 3.02
CA TYR A 138 15.90 11.20 4.41
C TYR A 138 17.18 11.92 4.85
N LYS A 139 17.37 12.05 6.16
CA LYS A 139 18.63 12.53 6.75
C LYS A 139 19.61 11.37 6.95
N GLU A 140 20.90 11.70 6.95
CA GLU A 140 21.94 10.73 7.31
C GLU A 140 21.87 10.33 8.80
N PRO A 141 22.15 9.07 9.17
CA PRO A 141 22.67 8.01 8.28
C PRO A 141 21.59 7.16 7.58
N PHE A 142 20.30 7.38 7.89
CA PHE A 142 19.20 6.56 7.38
C PHE A 142 19.06 6.65 5.85
N ARG A 143 19.27 7.85 5.29
CA ARG A 143 19.32 8.06 3.84
C ARG A 143 20.26 7.09 3.14
N THR A 144 21.52 7.01 3.62
CA THR A 144 22.51 6.09 3.04
C THR A 144 22.05 4.64 3.13
N GLN A 145 21.41 4.22 4.23
CA GLN A 145 20.94 2.84 4.39
C GLN A 145 19.85 2.50 3.36
N VAL A 146 18.87 3.39 3.20
CA VAL A 146 17.76 3.19 2.25
C VAL A 146 18.27 3.15 0.81
N LEU A 147 19.09 4.14 0.40
CA LEU A 147 19.58 4.21 -0.98
C LEU A 147 20.51 3.04 -1.32
N THR A 148 21.40 2.64 -0.40
CA THR A 148 22.29 1.49 -0.60
C THR A 148 21.48 0.21 -0.82
N GLU A 149 20.47 -0.04 0.02
CA GLU A 149 19.61 -1.23 -0.13
C GLU A 149 18.92 -1.25 -1.51
N LEU A 150 18.35 -0.13 -1.93
CA LEU A 150 17.68 -0.03 -3.22
C LEU A 150 18.65 -0.24 -4.40
N GLU A 151 19.83 0.38 -4.37
CA GLU A 151 20.86 0.29 -5.42
C GLU A 151 21.50 -1.10 -5.52
N GLU A 152 21.64 -1.82 -4.38
CA GLU A 152 22.20 -3.17 -4.35
C GLU A 152 21.20 -4.26 -4.73
N SER A 153 19.90 -4.04 -4.43
CA SER A 153 18.86 -5.05 -4.60
C SER A 153 18.06 -4.93 -5.91
N LEU A 154 18.00 -3.73 -6.51
CA LEU A 154 17.18 -3.46 -7.69
C LEU A 154 18.04 -2.99 -8.86
N SER A 155 17.94 -3.68 -9.99
CA SER A 155 18.66 -3.34 -11.21
C SER A 155 17.82 -2.44 -12.14
N ASP A 156 18.51 -1.69 -13.02
CA ASP A 156 17.90 -0.94 -14.12
C ASP A 156 16.76 0.01 -13.70
N ILE A 157 16.94 0.73 -12.58
CA ILE A 157 15.96 1.71 -12.08
C ILE A 157 16.58 3.10 -11.92
N GLU A 158 15.73 4.12 -12.06
CA GLU A 158 16.05 5.49 -11.71
C GLU A 158 15.46 5.79 -10.31
N ILE A 159 16.32 6.17 -9.35
CA ILE A 159 15.92 6.55 -8.00
C ILE A 159 15.92 8.07 -7.89
N ILE A 160 14.81 8.65 -7.44
CA ILE A 160 14.62 10.09 -7.31
C ILE A 160 14.16 10.41 -5.90
N GLU A 161 14.88 11.28 -5.21
CA GLU A 161 14.50 11.71 -3.87
C GLU A 161 13.47 12.85 -3.94
N ILE A 162 12.41 12.72 -3.13
CA ILE A 162 11.32 13.69 -3.03
C ILE A 162 11.34 14.30 -1.63
N PRO A 163 11.11 15.60 -1.47
CA PRO A 163 11.05 16.24 -0.16
C PRO A 163 10.14 15.50 0.81
N TYR A 164 10.69 15.17 1.98
CA TYR A 164 9.97 14.53 3.07
C TYR A 164 9.68 15.55 4.17
N VAL A 165 8.40 15.80 4.42
CA VAL A 165 7.94 16.83 5.36
C VAL A 165 7.26 16.14 6.55
N PHE A 166 8.10 15.66 7.48
CA PHE A 166 7.59 15.02 8.68
C PHE A 166 6.79 16.01 9.55
N GLN A 167 5.56 15.65 9.88
CA GLN A 167 4.69 16.39 10.78
C GLN A 167 4.56 15.67 12.11
N GLU A 168 5.08 16.28 13.18
CA GLU A 168 4.90 15.74 14.53
C GLU A 168 3.42 15.72 14.92
N GLY A 169 3.00 14.62 15.52
CA GLY A 169 1.65 14.50 16.05
C GLY A 169 1.31 13.05 16.45
N LEU A 170 0.46 12.92 17.44
CA LEU A 170 -0.05 11.62 17.87
C LEU A 170 -1.57 11.67 17.98
N TRP A 171 -2.23 10.73 17.31
CA TRP A 171 -3.65 10.48 17.53
C TRP A 171 -3.82 9.12 18.21
N LYS A 172 -4.30 9.13 19.44
CA LYS A 172 -4.47 7.91 20.26
C LYS A 172 -3.20 7.05 20.37
N GLY A 173 -2.03 7.67 20.29
CA GLY A 173 -0.74 6.97 20.35
C GLY A 173 -0.14 6.62 18.97
N TRP A 174 -0.86 6.84 17.87
CA TRP A 174 -0.40 6.63 16.51
C TRP A 174 0.35 7.86 16.00
N PRO A 175 1.53 7.70 15.39
CA PRO A 175 2.22 8.80 14.74
C PRO A 175 1.43 9.30 13.53
N SER A 176 1.56 10.59 13.25
CA SER A 176 0.93 11.21 12.08
C SER A 176 1.58 10.73 10.78
N ALA A 177 0.77 10.48 9.76
CA ALA A 177 1.22 10.25 8.39
C ALA A 177 1.11 11.50 7.51
N CYS A 178 0.89 12.70 8.12
CA CYS A 178 0.87 13.94 7.35
C CYS A 178 2.27 14.27 6.82
N GLY A 179 2.35 14.59 5.53
CA GLY A 179 3.64 14.84 4.84
C GLY A 179 4.22 13.62 4.11
N TYR A 180 3.60 12.43 4.24
CA TYR A 180 4.00 11.24 3.48
C TYR A 180 3.38 11.25 2.08
N TYR A 181 3.90 12.10 1.18
CA TYR A 181 3.38 12.24 -0.18
C TYR A 181 3.48 10.96 -1.02
N LEU A 182 4.44 10.08 -0.71
CA LEU A 182 4.63 8.83 -1.43
C LEU A 182 3.59 7.75 -1.05
N ASN A 183 2.81 7.96 0.04
CA ASN A 183 1.65 7.12 0.34
C ASN A 183 0.48 7.42 -0.61
N SER A 184 0.74 7.28 -1.89
CA SER A 184 -0.12 7.61 -3.02
C SER A 184 -0.66 6.35 -3.69
N LEU A 185 -1.81 6.48 -4.34
CA LEU A 185 -2.36 5.42 -5.20
C LEU A 185 -1.91 5.64 -6.64
N VAL A 186 -1.13 4.71 -7.18
CA VAL A 186 -0.71 4.71 -8.58
C VAL A 186 -1.58 3.75 -9.38
N THR A 187 -2.11 4.24 -10.49
CA THR A 187 -2.88 3.47 -11.46
C THR A 187 -2.22 3.55 -12.85
N GLU A 188 -2.82 2.97 -13.85
CA GLU A 188 -2.30 3.02 -15.23
C GLU A 188 -2.14 4.45 -15.75
N ASN A 189 -3.13 5.32 -15.51
CA ASN A 189 -3.18 6.66 -16.09
C ASN A 189 -3.09 7.79 -15.07
N TYR A 190 -3.21 7.52 -13.77
CA TYR A 190 -3.31 8.51 -12.71
C TYR A 190 -2.43 8.16 -11.51
N ILE A 191 -1.94 9.20 -10.84
CA ILE A 191 -1.36 9.11 -9.50
C ILE A 191 -2.18 10.01 -8.58
N TYR A 192 -2.82 9.43 -7.57
CA TYR A 192 -3.60 10.13 -6.57
C TYR A 192 -2.69 10.44 -5.38
N VAL A 193 -2.23 11.67 -5.30
CA VAL A 193 -1.25 12.12 -4.30
C VAL A 193 -1.96 12.81 -3.15
N PRO A 194 -1.70 12.42 -1.89
CA PRO A 194 -2.25 13.12 -0.74
C PRO A 194 -1.70 14.54 -0.63
N VAL A 195 -2.56 15.49 -0.24
CA VAL A 195 -2.19 16.85 0.16
C VAL A 195 -2.70 17.13 1.57
N TYR A 196 -1.95 17.93 2.31
CA TYR A 196 -2.09 18.04 3.76
C TYR A 196 -2.30 19.49 4.25
N GLY A 197 -2.51 20.43 3.32
CA GLY A 197 -2.59 21.86 3.63
C GLY A 197 -1.23 22.48 3.99
N LEU A 198 -0.13 21.86 3.56
CA LEU A 198 1.24 22.31 3.80
C LEU A 198 1.73 23.21 2.68
N GLU A 199 2.72 24.07 2.99
CA GLU A 199 3.32 24.97 1.99
C GLU A 199 4.01 24.21 0.85
N GLU A 200 4.44 22.98 1.11
CA GLU A 200 5.13 22.10 0.17
C GLU A 200 4.20 21.38 -0.80
N ASP A 201 2.90 21.32 -0.55
CA ASP A 201 1.94 20.51 -1.32
C ASP A 201 2.03 20.78 -2.83
N GLU A 202 1.96 22.05 -3.24
CA GLU A 202 1.99 22.45 -4.65
C GLU A 202 3.32 22.07 -5.31
N TYR A 203 4.43 22.34 -4.64
CA TYR A 203 5.76 22.00 -5.13
C TYR A 203 5.96 20.49 -5.31
N VAL A 204 5.51 19.68 -4.35
CA VAL A 204 5.66 18.22 -4.44
C VAL A 204 4.77 17.65 -5.54
N LEU A 205 3.55 18.15 -5.74
CA LEU A 205 2.69 17.72 -6.86
C LEU A 205 3.34 18.01 -8.21
N GLU A 206 3.88 19.22 -8.42
CA GLU A 206 4.59 19.59 -9.65
C GLU A 206 5.84 18.73 -9.86
N LEU A 207 6.58 18.45 -8.79
CA LEU A 207 7.76 17.62 -8.83
C LEU A 207 7.42 16.19 -9.25
N ILE A 208 6.42 15.54 -8.63
CA ILE A 208 5.94 14.21 -9.00
C ILE A 208 5.47 14.21 -10.46
N GLN A 209 4.70 15.22 -10.88
CA GLN A 209 4.22 15.33 -12.26
C GLN A 209 5.38 15.40 -13.28
N SER A 210 6.52 15.98 -12.91
CA SER A 210 7.68 16.08 -13.80
C SER A 210 8.37 14.76 -14.09
N TYR A 211 8.11 13.72 -13.28
CA TYR A 211 8.74 12.41 -13.40
C TYR A 211 7.84 11.33 -14.01
N THR A 212 6.60 11.67 -14.39
CA THR A 212 5.67 10.71 -14.98
C THR A 212 4.83 11.32 -16.09
N ASN A 213 4.35 10.47 -17.01
CA ASN A 213 3.34 10.85 -18.00
C ASN A 213 1.90 10.62 -17.51
N LYS A 214 1.72 10.03 -16.34
CA LYS A 214 0.41 9.87 -15.70
C LYS A 214 -0.10 11.23 -15.21
N GLU A 215 -1.40 11.40 -15.13
CA GLU A 215 -2.02 12.59 -14.55
C GLU A 215 -1.91 12.55 -13.03
N VAL A 216 -1.29 13.56 -12.42
CA VAL A 216 -1.21 13.70 -10.95
C VAL A 216 -2.46 14.42 -10.44
N VAL A 217 -3.19 13.74 -9.56
CA VAL A 217 -4.43 14.22 -8.96
C VAL A 217 -4.24 14.38 -7.45
N SER A 218 -4.44 15.59 -6.95
CA SER A 218 -4.36 15.86 -5.51
C SER A 218 -5.60 15.31 -4.77
N ILE A 219 -5.38 14.68 -3.63
CA ILE A 219 -6.43 14.19 -2.72
C ILE A 219 -6.22 14.83 -1.35
N ASN A 220 -7.21 15.60 -0.87
CA ASN A 220 -7.14 16.15 0.48
C ASN A 220 -7.15 15.02 1.51
N ALA A 221 -6.06 14.92 2.29
CA ALA A 221 -5.84 13.93 3.33
C ALA A 221 -5.60 14.57 4.73
N GLU A 222 -5.87 15.88 4.89
CA GLU A 222 -5.63 16.63 6.13
C GLU A 222 -6.25 15.98 7.37
N ASP A 223 -7.48 15.47 7.25
CA ASP A 223 -8.18 14.88 8.40
C ASP A 223 -7.74 13.43 8.68
N VAL A 224 -7.41 12.66 7.65
CA VAL A 224 -7.10 11.24 7.79
C VAL A 224 -5.65 10.98 8.16
N CYS A 225 -4.72 11.82 7.71
CA CYS A 225 -3.30 11.62 7.96
C CYS A 225 -2.94 11.61 9.46
N PHE A 226 -3.69 12.34 10.29
CA PHE A 226 -3.53 12.29 11.76
C PHE A 226 -3.85 10.92 12.36
N MET A 227 -4.59 10.07 11.65
CA MET A 227 -4.95 8.73 12.10
C MET A 227 -3.87 7.68 11.82
N GLY A 228 -2.74 8.09 11.23
CA GLY A 228 -1.58 7.24 10.98
C GLY A 228 -1.49 6.62 9.59
N GLY A 229 -2.31 7.08 8.62
CA GLY A 229 -2.28 6.62 7.24
C GLY A 229 -2.77 7.67 6.25
N SER A 230 -2.65 7.39 4.95
CA SER A 230 -3.05 8.32 3.90
C SER A 230 -3.73 7.61 2.73
N VAL A 231 -3.64 8.15 1.52
CA VAL A 231 -4.42 7.73 0.35
C VAL A 231 -4.21 6.25 0.02
N ARG A 232 -2.97 5.76 -0.01
CA ARG A 232 -2.71 4.36 -0.35
C ARG A 232 -3.28 3.41 0.69
N CYS A 233 -3.13 3.72 1.98
CA CYS A 233 -3.65 2.91 3.08
C CYS A 233 -5.17 2.71 3.03
N LEU A 234 -5.91 3.70 2.51
CA LEU A 234 -7.37 3.67 2.35
C LEU A 234 -7.83 2.93 1.09
N THR A 235 -6.90 2.44 0.26
CA THR A 235 -7.24 1.90 -1.05
C THR A 235 -6.79 0.46 -1.21
N TRP A 236 -7.64 -0.31 -1.84
CA TRP A 236 -7.34 -1.63 -2.35
C TRP A 236 -7.51 -1.62 -3.88
N THR A 237 -6.68 -2.37 -4.58
CA THR A 237 -6.69 -2.42 -6.05
C THR A 237 -6.83 -3.85 -6.52
N THR A 238 -7.58 -4.03 -7.59
CA THR A 238 -7.71 -5.29 -8.31
C THR A 238 -7.85 -5.00 -9.80
N ASP A 239 -7.59 -5.99 -10.63
CA ASP A 239 -7.67 -5.86 -12.08
C ASP A 239 -8.36 -7.04 -12.77
N GLY A 240 -8.33 -7.05 -14.11
CA GLY A 240 -8.77 -8.16 -14.93
C GLY A 240 -10.19 -8.65 -14.62
N THR A 241 -10.31 -9.96 -14.42
CA THR A 241 -11.61 -10.63 -14.20
C THR A 241 -12.25 -10.21 -12.89
N ASP A 242 -11.47 -9.99 -11.84
CA ASP A 242 -12.00 -9.66 -10.52
C ASP A 242 -12.50 -8.22 -10.46
N ALA A 243 -11.83 -7.29 -11.13
CA ALA A 243 -12.36 -5.94 -11.32
C ALA A 243 -13.73 -5.96 -12.03
N ASN A 244 -13.89 -6.79 -13.08
CA ASN A 244 -15.17 -6.92 -13.79
C ASN A 244 -16.28 -7.48 -12.88
N LYS A 245 -16.00 -8.49 -12.06
CA LYS A 245 -16.99 -9.01 -11.08
C LYS A 245 -17.45 -7.94 -10.10
N ILE A 246 -16.52 -7.10 -9.61
CA ILE A 246 -16.87 -6.00 -8.70
C ILE A 246 -17.74 -4.95 -9.39
N LEU A 247 -17.44 -4.60 -10.63
CA LEU A 247 -18.23 -3.66 -11.43
C LEU A 247 -19.63 -4.19 -11.69
N GLU A 248 -19.77 -5.46 -12.10
CA GLU A 248 -21.07 -6.13 -12.32
C GLU A 248 -21.91 -6.15 -11.04
N PHE A 249 -21.30 -6.51 -9.90
CA PHE A 249 -21.96 -6.49 -8.60
C PHE A 249 -22.45 -5.09 -8.22
N ALA A 250 -21.66 -4.06 -8.51
CA ALA A 250 -22.02 -2.67 -8.25
C ALA A 250 -23.19 -2.19 -9.13
N GLU A 251 -23.25 -2.62 -10.39
CA GLU A 251 -24.31 -2.29 -11.32
C GLU A 251 -25.64 -2.99 -10.97
N ASP A 252 -25.60 -4.26 -10.58
CA ASP A 252 -26.78 -5.01 -10.15
C ASP A 252 -27.42 -4.38 -8.91
N ARG A 253 -26.65 -3.96 -7.92
CA ARG A 253 -27.18 -3.23 -6.75
C ARG A 253 -27.81 -1.87 -7.12
N LYS A 254 -27.32 -1.20 -8.14
CA LYS A 254 -27.91 0.03 -8.64
C LYS A 254 -29.27 -0.23 -9.26
N SER A 255 -29.40 -1.30 -10.05
CA SER A 255 -30.67 -1.72 -10.66
C SER A 255 -31.71 -2.13 -9.61
N THR A 256 -31.30 -2.85 -8.58
CA THR A 256 -32.17 -3.32 -7.48
C THR A 256 -32.72 -2.16 -6.63
N ARG A 257 -31.88 -1.11 -6.35
CA ARG A 257 -32.34 0.09 -5.65
C ARG A 257 -33.31 0.94 -6.45
N LEU A 258 -33.14 1.04 -7.76
CA LEU A 258 -34.08 1.76 -8.64
C LEU A 258 -35.46 1.07 -8.72
N ASN A 259 -35.49 -0.27 -8.68
CA ASN A 259 -36.73 -1.04 -8.66
C ASN A 259 -37.46 -1.04 -7.31
N SER A 260 -36.74 -0.83 -6.19
CA SER A 260 -37.35 -0.76 -4.84
C SER A 260 -37.91 0.62 -4.48
N SER A 261 -37.66 1.65 -5.27
CA SER A 261 -38.24 3.00 -5.07
C SER A 261 -39.62 3.24 -5.70
N HIS A 262 -40.25 2.19 -6.23
CA HIS A 262 -41.58 2.23 -6.87
C HIS A 262 -42.68 1.49 -6.10
N TRP A 263 -42.50 1.34 -4.76
CA TRP A 263 -43.59 0.82 -3.89
C TRP A 263 -43.89 1.81 -2.77
#